data_d1583d1632a9f170e593307a1e2fc2c3
#
_entry.id   d1583d1632a9f170e593307a1e2fc2c3
#
_cell.length_a   1.000
_cell.length_b   1.000
_cell.length_c   1.000
_cell.angle_alpha   90.00
_cell.angle_beta   90.00
_cell.angle_gamma   90.00
#
_symmetry.space_group_name_H-M   'P 1'
#
loop_
_entity.id
_entity.type
_entity.pdbx_description
1 polymer ?
#
loop_
_entity_poly.entity_id
_entity_poly.type
_entity_poly.pdbx_seq_one_letter_code
_entity_poly.pdbx_strand_id
1 'polypeptide(L)'
;MTTYRKYLPDGDYVVLPDLQIPSHDGKALKAVCDFIADFQPKGVLNVGDESDSPEPARWNKGQAEEYIGTFWENALLTNRIMQQVDDALRMQRGDVADPVTDLEHHVMRSNHGDRVLNYLRKYAPALEGKGSPLTIPRIFGYNDSPIVNGADPLPIHWHGRLWEFAPGWVLAHGDEGSLIRTAGGTALNIAKRIGASVICGHTHKAGVQHHTSGFNHRDTQRLVGVEVGHLMDMRKAGYLKGGHANWQQAFAILTIHKRKVHPRLVLFHGKSFAIEGQVYSW
;
A
#
# COMPACT_ATOMS: atom_id res chain seq x y z
N MET A 1 22.04 18.00 -1.98
CA MET A 1 20.83 18.47 -1.28
C MET A 1 19.65 18.09 -2.15
N THR A 2 18.96 17.01 -1.81
CA THR A 2 17.74 16.59 -2.50
C THR A 2 16.64 17.58 -2.11
N THR A 3 16.19 18.39 -3.04
CA THR A 3 15.05 19.28 -2.85
C THR A 3 13.83 18.42 -2.59
N TYR A 4 13.30 18.43 -1.38
CA TYR A 4 12.09 17.72 -1.01
C TYR A 4 10.94 18.28 -1.87
N ARG A 5 10.53 17.56 -2.89
CA ARG A 5 9.35 17.90 -3.68
C ARG A 5 8.13 17.72 -2.77
N LYS A 6 7.32 18.75 -2.63
CA LYS A 6 6.09 18.68 -1.81
C LYS A 6 5.09 17.66 -2.38
N TYR A 7 5.05 17.52 -3.70
CA TYR A 7 4.10 16.66 -4.42
C TYR A 7 4.82 15.77 -5.44
N LEU A 8 4.21 14.65 -5.77
CA LEU A 8 4.67 13.81 -6.86
C LEU A 8 4.65 14.57 -8.20
N PRO A 9 5.63 14.35 -9.07
CA PRO A 9 5.63 14.91 -10.42
C PRO A 9 4.53 14.31 -11.30
N ASP A 10 4.22 14.98 -12.42
CA ASP A 10 3.32 14.43 -13.43
C ASP A 10 3.87 13.10 -13.98
N GLY A 11 3.00 12.13 -14.17
CA GLY A 11 3.33 10.77 -14.64
C GLY A 11 2.31 9.75 -14.17
N ASP A 12 2.57 8.49 -14.51
CA ASP A 12 1.76 7.35 -14.10
C ASP A 12 2.38 6.66 -12.88
N TYR A 13 1.53 6.23 -11.96
CA TYR A 13 1.91 5.55 -10.72
C TYR A 13 1.04 4.32 -10.53
N VAL A 14 1.64 3.22 -10.08
CA VAL A 14 0.89 2.03 -9.66
C VAL A 14 0.66 2.10 -8.16
N VAL A 15 -0.59 1.95 -7.72
CA VAL A 15 -0.95 1.88 -6.30
C VAL A 15 -1.15 0.43 -5.91
N LEU A 16 -0.25 -0.10 -5.10
CA LEU A 16 -0.36 -1.43 -4.52
C LEU A 16 -1.26 -1.41 -3.29
N PRO A 17 -2.17 -2.38 -3.19
CA PRO A 17 -3.04 -2.57 -2.04
C PRO A 17 -2.32 -3.33 -0.92
N ASP A 18 -3.07 -3.75 0.09
CA ASP A 18 -2.66 -4.61 1.19
C ASP A 18 -2.11 -5.95 0.66
N LEU A 19 -0.80 -6.18 0.82
CA LEU A 19 -0.15 -7.43 0.42
C LEU A 19 -0.30 -8.52 1.48
N GLN A 20 -0.26 -8.15 2.76
CA GLN A 20 -0.40 -9.04 3.91
C GLN A 20 0.65 -10.16 3.93
N ILE A 21 1.93 -9.84 3.69
CA ILE A 21 3.03 -10.82 3.70
C ILE A 21 3.16 -11.43 5.13
N PRO A 22 3.18 -12.75 5.30
CA PRO A 22 3.41 -13.81 4.31
C PRO A 22 2.15 -14.37 3.63
N SER A 23 0.99 -13.79 3.86
CA SER A 23 -0.30 -14.30 3.34
C SER A 23 -0.64 -13.79 1.93
N HIS A 24 0.28 -13.08 1.27
CA HIS A 24 0.07 -12.58 -0.09
C HIS A 24 -0.10 -13.70 -1.14
N ASP A 25 -0.77 -13.38 -2.23
CA ASP A 25 -0.82 -14.22 -3.44
C ASP A 25 0.42 -13.93 -4.31
N GLY A 26 1.46 -14.75 -4.12
CA GLY A 26 2.73 -14.54 -4.80
C GLY A 26 2.64 -14.63 -6.33
N LYS A 27 1.65 -15.37 -6.89
CA LYS A 27 1.46 -15.45 -8.34
C LYS A 27 0.80 -14.18 -8.88
N ALA A 28 -0.24 -13.71 -8.18
CA ALA A 28 -0.89 -12.46 -8.50
C ALA A 28 0.10 -11.27 -8.41
N LEU A 29 0.89 -11.22 -7.33
CA LEU A 29 1.90 -10.17 -7.17
C LEU A 29 2.95 -10.22 -8.28
N LYS A 30 3.40 -11.44 -8.66
CA LYS A 30 4.32 -11.59 -9.79
C LYS A 30 3.75 -11.00 -11.09
N ALA A 31 2.47 -11.28 -11.40
CA ALA A 31 1.81 -10.72 -12.58
C ALA A 31 1.70 -9.18 -12.51
N VAL A 32 1.50 -8.62 -11.31
CA VAL A 32 1.54 -7.16 -11.11
C VAL A 32 2.96 -6.61 -11.30
N CYS A 33 3.99 -7.31 -10.83
CA CYS A 33 5.39 -6.92 -11.09
C CYS A 33 5.73 -6.98 -12.58
N ASP A 34 5.26 -8.01 -13.30
CA ASP A 34 5.43 -8.09 -14.75
C ASP A 34 4.74 -6.90 -15.46
N PHE A 35 3.53 -6.55 -15.04
CA PHE A 35 2.85 -5.35 -15.52
C PHE A 35 3.62 -4.06 -15.20
N ILE A 36 4.14 -3.89 -13.98
CA ILE A 36 4.94 -2.72 -13.60
C ILE A 36 6.16 -2.58 -14.52
N ALA A 37 6.86 -3.68 -14.79
CA ALA A 37 8.02 -3.69 -15.65
C ALA A 37 7.69 -3.38 -17.12
N ASP A 38 6.49 -3.79 -17.61
CA ASP A 38 6.03 -3.50 -18.98
C ASP A 38 5.49 -2.07 -19.10
N PHE A 39 4.74 -1.62 -18.09
CA PHE A 39 4.07 -0.31 -18.08
C PHE A 39 5.03 0.85 -17.81
N GLN A 40 6.13 0.57 -17.08
CA GLN A 40 7.16 1.53 -16.69
C GLN A 40 6.59 2.80 -16.04
N PRO A 41 5.87 2.66 -14.93
CA PRO A 41 5.34 3.82 -14.21
C PRO A 41 6.49 4.66 -13.64
N LYS A 42 6.20 5.90 -13.30
CA LYS A 42 7.12 6.79 -12.60
C LYS A 42 7.32 6.41 -11.13
N GLY A 43 6.39 5.64 -10.59
CA GLY A 43 6.53 5.14 -9.23
C GLY A 43 5.49 4.13 -8.81
N VAL A 44 5.75 3.56 -7.62
CA VAL A 44 4.86 2.65 -6.91
C VAL A 44 4.49 3.26 -5.57
N LEU A 45 3.20 3.25 -5.26
CA LEU A 45 2.63 3.74 -3.99
C LEU A 45 1.95 2.58 -3.29
N ASN A 46 2.46 2.14 -2.14
CA ASN A 46 1.80 1.10 -1.35
C ASN A 46 0.98 1.76 -0.23
N VAL A 47 -0.29 1.37 -0.09
CA VAL A 47 -1.20 1.93 0.90
C VAL A 47 -0.96 1.45 2.33
N GLY A 48 0.07 0.64 2.57
CA GLY A 48 0.36 -0.02 3.84
C GLY A 48 -0.15 -1.46 3.89
N ASP A 49 0.01 -2.11 5.04
CA ASP A 49 -0.27 -3.53 5.24
C ASP A 49 0.46 -4.43 4.22
N GLU A 50 1.66 -4.01 3.83
CA GLU A 50 2.58 -4.85 3.07
C GLU A 50 2.98 -6.09 3.89
N SER A 51 3.15 -5.93 5.21
CA SER A 51 3.37 -7.02 6.16
C SER A 51 2.14 -7.23 7.04
N ASP A 52 1.74 -8.49 7.23
CA ASP A 52 0.69 -8.85 8.20
C ASP A 52 1.18 -8.76 9.65
N SER A 53 2.48 -9.03 9.90
CA SER A 53 3.06 -9.05 11.25
C SER A 53 2.17 -9.82 12.24
N PRO A 54 1.92 -11.12 12.02
CA PRO A 54 0.98 -11.89 12.83
C PRO A 54 1.48 -12.16 14.25
N GLU A 55 2.81 -12.28 14.47
CA GLU A 55 3.41 -12.66 15.73
C GLU A 55 3.13 -11.63 16.84
N PRO A 56 3.30 -10.32 16.63
CA PRO A 56 2.98 -9.31 17.63
C PRO A 56 1.47 -8.96 17.70
N ALA A 57 0.61 -9.64 16.93
CA ALA A 57 -0.81 -9.36 16.94
C ALA A 57 -1.44 -9.74 18.29
N ARG A 58 -2.22 -8.85 18.86
CA ARG A 58 -2.86 -9.06 20.18
C ARG A 58 -3.79 -10.27 20.22
N TRP A 59 -4.37 -10.65 19.10
CA TRP A 59 -5.31 -11.77 18.96
C TRP A 59 -4.62 -13.12 19.01
N ASN A 60 -3.35 -13.17 18.60
CA ASN A 60 -2.55 -14.40 18.55
C ASN A 60 -1.87 -14.69 19.88
N LYS A 61 -1.98 -13.77 20.85
CA LYS A 61 -1.34 -13.95 22.14
C LYS A 61 -1.83 -15.20 22.86
N GLY A 62 -0.91 -16.12 23.16
CA GLY A 62 -1.19 -17.42 23.74
C GLY A 62 -1.77 -18.43 22.76
N GLN A 63 -1.85 -18.09 21.47
CA GLN A 63 -2.22 -19.01 20.39
C GLN A 63 -0.98 -19.57 19.71
N ALA A 64 -1.16 -20.65 18.92
CA ALA A 64 -0.05 -21.25 18.19
C ALA A 64 0.62 -20.27 17.23
N GLU A 65 -0.13 -19.35 16.65
CA GLU A 65 0.32 -18.34 15.71
C GLU A 65 1.32 -17.34 16.32
N GLU A 66 1.31 -17.15 17.64
CA GLU A 66 2.33 -16.34 18.32
C GLU A 66 3.73 -16.96 18.24
N TYR A 67 3.79 -18.28 18.02
CA TYR A 67 5.02 -19.10 18.08
C TYR A 67 5.39 -19.75 16.75
N ILE A 68 4.59 -19.53 15.70
CA ILE A 68 4.87 -20.07 14.35
C ILE A 68 5.81 -19.12 13.62
N GLY A 69 7.08 -19.49 13.56
CA GLY A 69 8.12 -18.69 12.93
C GLY A 69 8.62 -17.56 13.84
N THR A 70 9.45 -16.70 13.28
CA THR A 70 9.90 -15.50 13.96
C THR A 70 9.44 -14.26 13.22
N PHE A 71 9.09 -13.24 13.95
CA PHE A 71 8.79 -11.92 13.38
C PHE A 71 9.88 -11.45 12.39
N TRP A 72 11.15 -11.77 12.69
CA TRP A 72 12.28 -11.39 11.85
C TRP A 72 12.34 -12.13 10.52
N GLU A 73 11.89 -13.38 10.45
CA GLU A 73 11.76 -14.11 9.18
C GLU A 73 10.72 -13.46 8.28
N ASN A 74 9.59 -13.06 8.84
CA ASN A 74 8.54 -12.35 8.11
C ASN A 74 8.96 -10.93 7.72
N ALA A 75 9.72 -10.24 8.55
CA ALA A 75 10.29 -8.93 8.20
C ALA A 75 11.28 -9.03 7.03
N LEU A 76 12.15 -10.04 7.04
CA LEU A 76 13.05 -10.34 5.91
C LEU A 76 12.31 -10.74 4.65
N LEU A 77 11.26 -11.54 4.78
CA LEU A 77 10.42 -11.91 3.64
C LEU A 77 9.73 -10.67 3.05
N THR A 78 9.20 -9.80 3.90
CA THR A 78 8.61 -8.53 3.48
C THR A 78 9.63 -7.67 2.73
N ASN A 79 10.83 -7.50 3.28
CA ASN A 79 11.92 -6.77 2.61
C ASN A 79 12.22 -7.35 1.22
N ARG A 80 12.40 -8.67 1.09
CA ARG A 80 12.69 -9.33 -0.21
C ARG A 80 11.56 -9.15 -1.23
N ILE A 81 10.31 -9.19 -0.80
CA ILE A 81 9.16 -9.01 -1.68
C ILE A 81 9.04 -7.55 -2.11
N MET A 82 9.26 -6.61 -1.20
CA MET A 82 9.29 -5.18 -1.55
C MET A 82 10.47 -4.85 -2.47
N GLN A 83 11.60 -5.56 -2.32
CA GLN A 83 12.72 -5.49 -3.28
C GLN A 83 12.30 -5.96 -4.67
N GLN A 84 11.55 -7.07 -4.79
CA GLN A 84 11.06 -7.55 -6.09
C GLN A 84 10.15 -6.52 -6.78
N VAL A 85 9.34 -5.80 -6.00
CA VAL A 85 8.51 -4.70 -6.54
C VAL A 85 9.39 -3.53 -7.01
N ASP A 86 10.39 -3.17 -6.23
CA ASP A 86 11.34 -2.10 -6.59
C ASP A 86 12.19 -2.48 -7.82
N ASP A 87 12.62 -3.73 -7.89
CA ASP A 87 13.33 -4.27 -9.07
C ASP A 87 12.46 -4.20 -10.34
N ALA A 88 11.17 -4.56 -10.21
CA ALA A 88 10.23 -4.46 -11.33
C ALA A 88 10.02 -3.00 -11.79
N LEU A 89 9.95 -2.05 -10.85
CA LEU A 89 9.86 -0.62 -11.12
C LEU A 89 11.10 -0.12 -11.87
N ARG A 90 12.28 -0.61 -11.51
CA ARG A 90 13.56 -0.19 -12.12
C ARG A 90 13.95 -0.99 -13.35
N MET A 91 13.23 -2.07 -13.64
CA MET A 91 13.47 -2.90 -14.82
C MET A 91 13.04 -2.16 -16.08
N GLN A 92 14.01 -1.82 -16.92
CA GLN A 92 13.73 -1.29 -18.25
C GLN A 92 13.59 -2.45 -19.24
N ARG A 93 12.41 -2.60 -19.83
CA ARG A 93 12.16 -3.58 -20.90
C ARG A 93 12.10 -2.85 -22.24
N GLY A 94 12.97 -3.28 -23.18
CA GLY A 94 13.05 -2.75 -24.55
C GLY A 94 14.06 -1.61 -24.72
N ASP A 95 14.24 -1.19 -25.97
CA ASP A 95 15.08 -0.04 -26.36
C ASP A 95 14.34 1.26 -26.03
N VAL A 96 14.35 1.68 -24.77
CA VAL A 96 13.76 2.95 -24.37
C VAL A 96 14.77 4.06 -24.63
N ALA A 97 14.46 4.94 -25.56
CA ALA A 97 15.33 6.06 -25.93
C ALA A 97 15.56 7.04 -24.75
N ASP A 98 14.55 7.18 -23.87
CA ASP A 98 14.60 8.02 -22.68
C ASP A 98 14.17 7.19 -21.46
N PRO A 99 15.11 6.66 -20.67
CA PRO A 99 14.77 5.91 -19.45
C PRO A 99 14.06 6.81 -18.44
N VAL A 100 13.01 6.27 -17.78
CA VAL A 100 12.35 6.99 -16.69
C VAL A 100 13.35 7.18 -15.56
N THR A 101 13.68 8.42 -15.28
CA THR A 101 14.56 8.83 -14.18
C THR A 101 13.72 9.29 -12.97
N ASP A 102 14.35 9.42 -11.80
CA ASP A 102 13.69 9.86 -10.58
C ASP A 102 12.48 8.96 -10.21
N LEU A 103 12.69 7.64 -10.24
CA LEU A 103 11.67 6.66 -9.86
C LEU A 103 11.35 6.75 -8.37
N GLU A 104 10.06 6.72 -8.06
CA GLU A 104 9.53 6.93 -6.71
C GLU A 104 8.87 5.66 -6.18
N HIS A 105 9.30 5.17 -5.00
CA HIS A 105 8.63 4.05 -4.33
C HIS A 105 8.27 4.46 -2.91
N HIS A 106 6.99 4.38 -2.56
CA HIS A 106 6.45 4.90 -1.31
C HIS A 106 5.60 3.84 -0.60
N VAL A 107 5.66 3.83 0.73
CA VAL A 107 4.86 2.97 1.61
C VAL A 107 4.22 3.80 2.71
N MET A 108 2.94 3.57 2.98
CA MET A 108 2.21 4.22 4.05
C MET A 108 2.30 3.44 5.36
N ARG A 109 2.30 4.16 6.48
CA ARG A 109 2.10 3.57 7.79
C ARG A 109 0.72 2.91 7.88
N SER A 110 0.66 1.71 8.47
CA SER A 110 -0.55 0.91 8.59
C SER A 110 -0.76 0.37 9.99
N ASN A 111 -1.96 -0.14 10.26
CA ASN A 111 -2.29 -0.72 11.55
C ASN A 111 -1.57 -2.06 11.80
N HIS A 112 -1.25 -2.85 10.76
CA HIS A 112 -0.47 -4.08 10.89
C HIS A 112 1.01 -3.78 11.16
N GLY A 113 1.59 -2.79 10.47
CA GLY A 113 2.93 -2.30 10.79
C GLY A 113 3.02 -1.80 12.24
N ASP A 114 1.98 -1.11 12.72
CA ASP A 114 1.92 -0.62 14.11
C ASP A 114 1.83 -1.72 15.18
N ARG A 115 1.49 -2.98 14.82
CA ARG A 115 1.43 -4.10 15.78
C ARG A 115 2.74 -4.27 16.54
N VAL A 116 3.86 -4.15 15.86
CA VAL A 116 5.20 -4.26 16.46
C VAL A 116 5.42 -3.17 17.51
N LEU A 117 5.17 -1.91 17.13
CA LEU A 117 5.35 -0.78 18.05
C LEU A 117 4.40 -0.87 19.24
N ASN A 118 3.15 -1.30 19.00
CA ASN A 118 2.17 -1.50 20.07
C ASN A 118 2.57 -2.64 21.01
N TYR A 119 3.15 -3.71 20.49
CA TYR A 119 3.71 -4.80 21.30
C TYR A 119 4.87 -4.31 22.17
N LEU A 120 5.82 -3.58 21.60
CA LEU A 120 6.92 -2.99 22.33
C LEU A 120 6.45 -2.07 23.46
N ARG A 121 5.54 -1.15 23.16
CA ARG A 121 4.97 -0.24 24.17
C ARG A 121 4.34 -0.96 25.34
N LYS A 122 3.66 -2.07 25.06
CA LYS A 122 2.94 -2.81 26.09
C LYS A 122 3.80 -3.75 26.89
N TYR A 123 4.76 -4.43 26.24
CA TYR A 123 5.49 -5.56 26.87
C TYR A 123 6.98 -5.32 27.05
N ALA A 124 7.55 -4.40 26.32
CA ALA A 124 8.97 -4.07 26.37
C ALA A 124 9.23 -2.56 26.14
N PRO A 125 8.59 -1.67 26.93
CA PRO A 125 8.68 -0.23 26.71
C PRO A 125 10.09 0.33 26.79
N ALA A 126 11.00 -0.35 27.49
CA ALA A 126 12.40 0.03 27.57
C ALA A 126 13.14 -0.09 26.22
N LEU A 127 12.60 -0.85 25.27
CA LEU A 127 13.15 -1.01 23.91
C LEU A 127 12.58 -0.01 22.92
N GLU A 128 11.56 0.76 23.32
CA GLU A 128 10.95 1.83 22.51
C GLU A 128 11.50 3.21 22.93
N GLY A 129 11.46 4.16 22.04
CA GLY A 129 11.79 5.54 22.31
C GLY A 129 12.83 6.13 21.37
N LYS A 130 13.24 7.37 21.66
CA LYS A 130 14.21 8.10 20.82
C LYS A 130 15.55 7.34 20.77
N GLY A 131 15.95 6.99 19.55
CA GLY A 131 17.19 6.23 19.31
C GLY A 131 17.01 4.71 19.30
N SER A 132 15.78 4.19 19.52
CA SER A 132 15.52 2.76 19.34
C SER A 132 15.82 2.34 17.89
N PRO A 133 16.51 1.20 17.68
CA PRO A 133 16.65 0.62 16.35
C PRO A 133 15.34 -0.01 15.84
N LEU A 134 14.37 -0.23 16.72
CA LEU A 134 13.10 -0.93 16.41
C LEU A 134 12.06 0.05 15.88
N THR A 135 12.36 0.70 14.76
CA THR A 135 11.42 1.55 14.02
C THR A 135 10.96 0.84 12.76
N ILE A 136 9.75 1.13 12.26
CA ILE A 136 9.22 0.49 11.05
C ILE A 136 10.18 0.60 9.86
N PRO A 137 10.76 1.77 9.52
CA PRO A 137 11.74 1.85 8.44
C PRO A 137 12.94 0.92 8.63
N ARG A 138 13.47 0.80 9.85
CA ARG A 138 14.62 -0.07 10.12
C ARG A 138 14.26 -1.55 10.22
N ILE A 139 13.05 -1.87 10.58
CA ILE A 139 12.56 -3.26 10.62
C ILE A 139 12.44 -3.82 9.20
N PHE A 140 11.95 -3.02 8.27
CA PHE A 140 11.72 -3.44 6.88
C PHE A 140 12.76 -2.91 5.88
N GLY A 141 13.72 -2.10 6.32
CA GLY A 141 14.80 -1.57 5.48
C GLY A 141 14.38 -0.36 4.61
N TYR A 142 13.35 0.38 4.99
CA TYR A 142 12.90 1.56 4.24
C TYR A 142 13.74 2.81 4.53
N ASN A 143 13.62 3.85 3.69
CA ASN A 143 14.38 5.11 3.79
C ASN A 143 15.89 4.90 3.74
N ASP A 144 16.38 3.95 2.94
CA ASP A 144 17.79 3.57 2.89
C ASP A 144 18.38 3.20 4.26
N SER A 145 17.54 2.80 5.19
CA SER A 145 17.94 2.37 6.51
C SER A 145 18.27 0.88 6.50
N PRO A 146 19.47 0.46 6.96
CA PRO A 146 19.78 -0.95 7.10
C PRO A 146 18.80 -1.59 8.07
N ILE A 147 18.27 -2.75 7.72
CA ILE A 147 17.39 -3.48 8.62
C ILE A 147 18.18 -4.05 9.80
N VAL A 148 17.49 -4.25 10.92
CA VAL A 148 18.11 -4.63 12.19
C VAL A 148 18.83 -5.97 12.12
N ASN A 149 18.40 -6.88 11.25
CA ASN A 149 18.98 -8.21 11.06
C ASN A 149 19.93 -8.33 9.85
N GLY A 150 20.38 -7.21 9.27
CA GLY A 150 21.50 -7.17 8.31
C GLY A 150 21.12 -7.34 6.84
N ALA A 151 19.83 -7.26 6.45
CA ALA A 151 19.48 -7.18 5.04
C ALA A 151 19.76 -5.78 4.46
N ASP A 152 19.87 -5.70 3.13
CA ASP A 152 20.15 -4.47 2.42
C ASP A 152 19.00 -3.45 2.54
N PRO A 153 19.33 -2.16 2.65
CA PRO A 153 18.32 -1.09 2.67
C PRO A 153 17.63 -0.94 1.30
N LEU A 154 16.38 -0.50 1.32
CA LEU A 154 15.57 -0.25 0.14
C LEU A 154 15.35 1.25 -0.06
N PRO A 155 15.42 1.76 -1.30
CA PRO A 155 15.12 3.16 -1.63
C PRO A 155 13.60 3.40 -1.64
N ILE A 156 12.92 2.99 -0.57
CA ILE A 156 11.48 3.10 -0.38
C ILE A 156 11.20 4.16 0.67
N HIS A 157 10.43 5.18 0.32
CA HIS A 157 10.05 6.25 1.22
C HIS A 157 8.88 5.83 2.11
N TRP A 158 9.11 5.76 3.42
CA TRP A 158 8.06 5.49 4.38
C TRP A 158 7.37 6.78 4.85
N HIS A 159 6.04 6.78 4.83
CA HIS A 159 5.20 7.90 5.21
C HIS A 159 4.40 7.62 6.49
N GLY A 160 3.95 8.72 7.13
CA GLY A 160 2.98 8.65 8.22
C GLY A 160 1.59 8.20 7.76
N ARG A 161 0.57 8.48 8.57
CA ARG A 161 -0.80 8.02 8.31
C ARG A 161 -1.50 8.71 7.14
N LEU A 162 -1.18 9.98 6.90
CA LEU A 162 -1.78 10.78 5.83
C LEU A 162 -0.66 11.47 5.06
N TRP A 163 -0.62 11.27 3.76
CA TRP A 163 0.35 11.91 2.89
C TRP A 163 -0.35 12.59 1.71
N GLU A 164 -0.30 13.93 1.66
CA GLU A 164 -0.78 14.70 0.52
C GLU A 164 0.24 14.58 -0.63
N PHE A 165 0.01 13.62 -1.54
CA PHE A 165 0.91 13.34 -2.66
C PHE A 165 0.67 14.23 -3.88
N ALA A 166 -0.53 14.83 -3.99
CA ALA A 166 -0.90 15.82 -5.00
C ALA A 166 -1.90 16.81 -4.40
N PRO A 167 -2.07 18.02 -4.95
CA PRO A 167 -2.99 19.01 -4.39
C PRO A 167 -4.40 18.48 -4.23
N GLY A 168 -4.91 18.43 -2.99
CA GLY A 168 -6.23 17.93 -2.65
C GLY A 168 -6.39 16.41 -2.76
N TRP A 169 -5.29 15.65 -2.83
CA TRP A 169 -5.28 14.19 -2.84
C TRP A 169 -4.35 13.62 -1.77
N VAL A 170 -4.88 12.72 -0.98
CA VAL A 170 -4.18 12.10 0.14
C VAL A 170 -4.13 10.58 -0.06
N LEU A 171 -2.94 10.02 0.12
CA LEU A 171 -2.75 8.58 0.32
C LEU A 171 -2.82 8.30 1.82
N ALA A 172 -3.54 7.26 2.19
CA ALA A 172 -3.74 6.82 3.56
C ALA A 172 -3.77 5.29 3.61
N HIS A 173 -3.67 4.70 4.80
CA HIS A 173 -3.93 3.25 4.90
C HIS A 173 -5.43 2.94 4.86
N GLY A 174 -6.25 3.65 5.63
CA GLY A 174 -7.70 3.47 5.67
C GLY A 174 -8.26 3.18 7.06
N ASP A 175 -7.40 2.87 8.04
CA ASP A 175 -7.77 2.70 9.45
C ASP A 175 -8.03 4.03 10.17
N GLU A 176 -7.83 5.15 9.49
CA GLU A 176 -8.11 6.50 10.00
C GLU A 176 -9.60 6.84 10.04
N GLY A 177 -10.48 6.03 9.46
CA GLY A 177 -11.91 6.29 9.37
C GLY A 177 -12.78 5.14 9.83
N SER A 178 -14.09 5.41 9.97
CA SER A 178 -15.07 4.36 10.23
C SER A 178 -15.27 3.50 8.99
N LEU A 179 -15.29 2.18 9.18
CA LEU A 179 -15.50 1.22 8.10
C LEU A 179 -16.91 1.36 7.51
N ILE A 180 -16.98 1.55 6.22
CA ILE A 180 -18.25 1.60 5.46
C ILE A 180 -18.39 0.29 4.66
N ARG A 181 -19.58 -0.31 4.65
CA ARG A 181 -19.80 -1.61 3.98
C ARG A 181 -19.63 -1.55 2.46
N THR A 182 -20.02 -0.46 1.84
CA THR A 182 -19.92 -0.27 0.38
C THR A 182 -18.48 0.04 -0.03
N ALA A 183 -17.98 -0.61 -1.07
CA ALA A 183 -16.64 -0.36 -1.61
C ALA A 183 -16.46 1.11 -2.05
N GLY A 184 -15.31 1.69 -1.77
CA GLY A 184 -15.02 3.12 -1.93
C GLY A 184 -15.57 4.01 -0.80
N GLY A 185 -16.46 3.45 0.03
CA GLY A 185 -17.18 4.22 1.05
C GLY A 185 -16.31 4.67 2.21
N THR A 186 -15.40 3.84 2.68
CA THR A 186 -14.46 4.21 3.77
C THR A 186 -13.54 5.32 3.31
N ALA A 187 -12.96 5.20 2.12
CA ALA A 187 -12.12 6.25 1.53
C ALA A 187 -12.90 7.57 1.39
N LEU A 188 -14.14 7.52 0.88
CA LEU A 188 -14.97 8.72 0.74
C LEU A 188 -15.35 9.33 2.10
N ASN A 189 -15.58 8.50 3.12
CA ASN A 189 -15.86 8.98 4.47
C ASN A 189 -14.65 9.73 5.06
N ILE A 190 -13.44 9.19 4.88
CA ILE A 190 -12.20 9.88 5.26
C ILE A 190 -12.07 11.17 4.47
N ALA A 191 -12.30 11.13 3.14
CA ALA A 191 -12.19 12.29 2.26
C ALA A 191 -13.11 13.44 2.71
N LYS A 192 -14.35 13.15 3.07
CA LYS A 192 -15.30 14.17 3.59
C LYS A 192 -14.83 14.77 4.90
N ARG A 193 -14.20 13.97 5.78
CA ARG A 193 -13.71 14.44 7.07
C ARG A 193 -12.50 15.36 6.95
N ILE A 194 -11.57 15.06 6.00
CA ILE A 194 -10.34 15.84 5.85
C ILE A 194 -10.43 16.92 4.77
N GLY A 195 -11.49 16.92 3.96
CA GLY A 195 -11.68 17.91 2.88
C GLY A 195 -10.81 17.69 1.63
N ALA A 196 -10.26 16.48 1.45
CA ALA A 196 -9.41 16.10 0.31
C ALA A 196 -9.80 14.72 -0.19
N SER A 197 -9.62 14.44 -1.49
CA SER A 197 -9.82 13.10 -2.05
C SER A 197 -8.84 12.10 -1.45
N VAL A 198 -9.26 10.84 -1.27
CA VAL A 198 -8.48 9.81 -0.56
C VAL A 198 -8.37 8.54 -1.38
N ILE A 199 -7.18 7.98 -1.38
CA ILE A 199 -6.89 6.63 -1.85
C ILE A 199 -6.42 5.82 -0.65
N CYS A 200 -7.02 4.64 -0.42
CA CYS A 200 -6.62 3.80 0.71
C CYS A 200 -6.84 2.29 0.45
N GLY A 201 -6.27 1.47 1.36
CA GLY A 201 -6.44 0.03 1.50
C GLY A 201 -7.29 -0.35 2.71
N HIS A 202 -6.76 -1.20 3.59
CA HIS A 202 -7.30 -1.64 4.88
C HIS A 202 -8.60 -2.45 4.82
N THR A 203 -9.53 -2.06 3.99
CA THR A 203 -10.86 -2.67 3.91
C THR A 203 -10.90 -3.91 3.02
N HIS A 204 -9.83 -4.15 2.27
CA HIS A 204 -9.71 -5.19 1.23
C HIS A 204 -10.75 -5.09 0.12
N LYS A 205 -11.53 -4.00 0.08
CA LYS A 205 -12.52 -3.74 -0.95
C LYS A 205 -11.92 -2.90 -2.08
N ALA A 206 -12.39 -3.11 -3.30
CA ALA A 206 -12.03 -2.27 -4.44
C ALA A 206 -13.26 -1.51 -4.93
N GLY A 207 -13.16 -0.18 -4.94
CA GLY A 207 -14.28 0.67 -5.38
C GLY A 207 -13.91 2.14 -5.41
N VAL A 208 -14.64 2.87 -6.25
CA VAL A 208 -14.53 4.33 -6.38
C VAL A 208 -15.87 4.97 -6.07
N GLN A 209 -15.87 5.96 -5.20
CA GLN A 209 -17.06 6.77 -4.91
C GLN A 209 -16.76 8.26 -5.06
N HIS A 210 -17.77 9.00 -5.47
CA HIS A 210 -17.70 10.43 -5.68
C HIS A 210 -18.66 11.18 -4.76
N HIS A 211 -18.27 12.38 -4.36
CA HIS A 211 -19.13 13.31 -3.66
C HIS A 211 -18.97 14.70 -4.24
N THR A 212 -20.07 15.35 -4.49
CA THR A 212 -20.09 16.76 -4.90
C THR A 212 -21.01 17.52 -3.94
N SER A 213 -20.51 18.61 -3.40
CA SER A 213 -21.26 19.53 -2.53
C SER A 213 -21.04 20.97 -2.98
N GLY A 214 -21.96 21.84 -2.65
CA GLY A 214 -21.94 23.25 -3.00
C GLY A 214 -23.33 23.83 -3.10
N PHE A 215 -23.43 25.13 -3.27
CA PHE A 215 -24.69 25.87 -3.39
C PHE A 215 -24.62 26.84 -4.56
N ASN A 216 -25.70 26.91 -5.35
CA ASN A 216 -25.83 27.82 -6.50
C ASN A 216 -24.67 27.79 -7.50
N HIS A 217 -24.11 26.60 -7.76
CA HIS A 217 -22.95 26.39 -8.63
C HIS A 217 -21.68 27.15 -8.20
N ARG A 218 -21.65 27.67 -6.97
CA ARG A 218 -20.49 28.33 -6.36
C ARG A 218 -19.88 27.42 -5.32
N ASP A 219 -18.57 27.54 -5.11
CA ASP A 219 -17.81 26.80 -4.08
C ASP A 219 -18.05 25.29 -4.12
N THR A 220 -18.15 24.73 -5.33
CA THR A 220 -18.39 23.30 -5.50
C THR A 220 -17.16 22.52 -5.09
N GLN A 221 -17.28 21.74 -4.02
CA GLN A 221 -16.28 20.75 -3.63
C GLN A 221 -16.59 19.41 -4.29
N ARG A 222 -15.58 18.81 -4.92
CA ARG A 222 -15.64 17.45 -5.48
C ARG A 222 -14.61 16.59 -4.78
N LEU A 223 -15.05 15.52 -4.16
CA LEU A 223 -14.21 14.55 -3.47
C LEU A 223 -14.37 13.18 -4.10
N VAL A 224 -13.27 12.45 -4.13
CA VAL A 224 -13.22 11.07 -4.60
C VAL A 224 -12.63 10.20 -3.49
N GLY A 225 -13.27 9.06 -3.23
CA GLY A 225 -12.74 8.02 -2.37
C GLY A 225 -12.43 6.78 -3.21
N VAL A 226 -11.22 6.26 -3.09
CA VAL A 226 -10.75 5.06 -3.80
C VAL A 226 -10.26 4.05 -2.78
N GLU A 227 -10.88 2.88 -2.71
CA GLU A 227 -10.38 1.70 -2.02
C GLU A 227 -9.75 0.77 -3.06
N VAL A 228 -8.49 0.34 -2.84
CA VAL A 228 -7.69 -0.32 -3.88
C VAL A 228 -7.67 -1.84 -3.79
N GLY A 229 -8.44 -2.45 -2.87
CA GLY A 229 -8.51 -3.90 -2.73
C GLY A 229 -7.38 -4.50 -1.92
N HIS A 230 -6.98 -5.73 -2.27
CA HIS A 230 -5.90 -6.46 -1.63
C HIS A 230 -5.20 -7.41 -2.62
N LEU A 231 -4.00 -7.89 -2.24
CA LEU A 231 -3.27 -8.97 -2.94
C LEU A 231 -3.02 -10.19 -2.03
N MET A 232 -3.82 -10.37 -0.99
CA MET A 232 -3.75 -11.55 -0.12
C MET A 232 -4.29 -12.79 -0.83
N ASP A 233 -3.70 -13.95 -0.54
CA ASP A 233 -4.26 -15.25 -0.89
C ASP A 233 -5.46 -15.56 0.01
N MET A 234 -6.67 -15.54 -0.55
CA MET A 234 -7.92 -15.76 0.18
C MET A 234 -7.97 -17.10 0.90
N ARG A 235 -7.21 -18.12 0.45
CA ARG A 235 -7.13 -19.43 1.12
C ARG A 235 -6.43 -19.33 2.48
N LYS A 236 -5.62 -18.30 2.68
CA LYS A 236 -4.91 -18.02 3.93
C LYS A 236 -5.71 -17.14 4.91
N ALA A 237 -6.89 -16.66 4.51
CA ALA A 237 -7.81 -15.88 5.36
C ALA A 237 -8.61 -16.75 6.35
N GLY A 238 -7.93 -17.56 7.15
CA GLY A 238 -8.55 -18.53 8.06
C GLY A 238 -9.52 -17.91 9.08
N TYR A 239 -9.34 -16.65 9.41
CA TYR A 239 -10.21 -15.91 10.32
C TYR A 239 -11.62 -15.62 9.74
N LEU A 240 -11.84 -15.79 8.45
CA LEU A 240 -13.18 -15.71 7.84
C LEU A 240 -14.03 -16.94 8.16
N LYS A 241 -13.46 -18.03 8.73
CA LYS A 241 -14.17 -19.25 9.16
C LYS A 241 -15.12 -19.81 8.08
N GLY A 242 -14.71 -19.76 6.81
CA GLY A 242 -15.52 -20.19 5.67
C GLY A 242 -16.60 -19.18 5.23
N GLY A 243 -16.69 -18.02 5.87
CA GLY A 243 -17.55 -16.91 5.41
C GLY A 243 -16.99 -16.21 4.19
N HIS A 244 -17.85 -15.46 3.48
CA HIS A 244 -17.44 -14.60 2.38
C HIS A 244 -17.38 -13.15 2.84
N ALA A 245 -16.21 -12.52 2.68
CA ALA A 245 -16.07 -11.07 2.83
C ALA A 245 -16.31 -10.39 1.47
N ASN A 246 -16.78 -9.14 1.52
CA ASN A 246 -16.87 -8.29 0.33
C ASN A 246 -15.47 -7.74 0.00
N TRP A 247 -14.56 -8.61 -0.41
CA TRP A 247 -13.17 -8.31 -0.71
C TRP A 247 -12.86 -8.58 -2.17
N GLN A 248 -12.03 -7.76 -2.78
CA GLN A 248 -11.64 -7.91 -4.17
C GLN A 248 -10.13 -7.80 -4.31
N GLN A 249 -9.52 -8.75 -5.04
CA GLN A 249 -8.16 -8.58 -5.51
C GLN A 249 -8.15 -7.52 -6.62
N ALA A 250 -7.30 -6.51 -6.43
CA ALA A 250 -7.20 -5.37 -7.34
C ALA A 250 -5.91 -4.60 -7.05
N PHE A 251 -5.58 -3.67 -7.91
CA PHE A 251 -4.66 -2.55 -7.70
C PHE A 251 -5.19 -1.31 -8.40
N ALA A 252 -4.52 -0.18 -8.28
CA ALA A 252 -4.93 1.01 -9.03
C ALA A 252 -3.76 1.60 -9.82
N ILE A 253 -4.11 2.39 -10.84
CA ILE A 253 -3.19 3.25 -11.56
C ILE A 253 -3.66 4.69 -11.35
N LEU A 254 -2.70 5.58 -11.10
CA LEU A 254 -2.93 7.01 -11.03
C LEU A 254 -2.19 7.68 -12.17
N THR A 255 -2.89 8.43 -12.99
CA THR A 255 -2.26 9.39 -13.90
C THR A 255 -2.30 10.76 -13.24
N ILE A 256 -1.13 11.34 -12.97
CA ILE A 256 -1.00 12.73 -12.51
C ILE A 256 -0.64 13.59 -13.72
N HIS A 257 -1.52 14.52 -14.08
CA HIS A 257 -1.29 15.45 -15.18
C HIS A 257 -1.68 16.87 -14.77
N LYS A 258 -0.74 17.79 -14.84
CA LYS A 258 -0.94 19.18 -14.42
C LYS A 258 -1.52 19.28 -13.01
N ARG A 259 -0.98 18.45 -12.09
CA ARG A 259 -1.40 18.31 -10.69
C ARG A 259 -2.83 17.79 -10.49
N LYS A 260 -3.48 17.26 -11.53
CA LYS A 260 -4.77 16.59 -11.43
C LYS A 260 -4.55 15.09 -11.39
N VAL A 261 -5.27 14.40 -10.54
CA VAL A 261 -5.15 12.95 -10.35
C VAL A 261 -6.34 12.24 -10.98
N HIS A 262 -6.05 11.26 -11.80
CA HIS A 262 -7.03 10.41 -12.49
C HIS A 262 -6.83 8.96 -12.05
N PRO A 263 -7.60 8.47 -11.05
CA PRO A 263 -7.49 7.10 -10.57
C PRO A 263 -8.22 6.13 -11.47
N ARG A 264 -7.65 4.94 -11.68
CA ARG A 264 -8.24 3.82 -12.38
C ARG A 264 -8.01 2.54 -11.60
N LEU A 265 -9.07 1.85 -11.17
CA LEU A 265 -8.99 0.53 -10.57
C LEU A 265 -8.80 -0.55 -11.63
N VAL A 266 -7.96 -1.53 -11.31
CA VAL A 266 -7.73 -2.74 -12.09
C VAL A 266 -8.16 -3.93 -11.26
N LEU A 267 -9.34 -4.46 -11.53
CA LEU A 267 -9.90 -5.61 -10.83
C LEU A 267 -9.36 -6.92 -11.41
N PHE A 268 -9.15 -7.90 -10.55
CA PHE A 268 -8.80 -9.24 -10.99
C PHE A 268 -10.06 -10.08 -11.23
N HIS A 269 -10.06 -10.82 -12.31
CA HIS A 269 -11.11 -11.78 -12.66
C HIS A 269 -10.51 -13.19 -12.74
N GLY A 270 -10.79 -14.00 -11.71
CA GLY A 270 -10.13 -15.30 -11.56
C GLY A 270 -8.61 -15.11 -11.34
N LYS A 271 -7.80 -15.66 -12.25
CA LYS A 271 -6.34 -15.57 -12.21
C LYS A 271 -5.79 -14.65 -13.31
N SER A 272 -6.45 -13.53 -13.56
CA SER A 272 -6.01 -12.59 -14.57
C SER A 272 -6.55 -11.18 -14.31
N PHE A 273 -5.89 -10.20 -14.89
CA PHE A 273 -6.42 -8.85 -15.10
C PHE A 273 -6.07 -8.37 -16.51
N ALA A 274 -6.85 -7.42 -17.01
CA ALA A 274 -6.64 -6.84 -18.34
C ALA A 274 -6.47 -5.34 -18.22
N ILE A 275 -5.49 -4.81 -18.94
CA ILE A 275 -5.20 -3.39 -19.01
C ILE A 275 -4.48 -3.04 -20.31
N GLU A 276 -4.83 -1.88 -20.90
CA GLU A 276 -4.24 -1.38 -22.17
C GLU A 276 -4.26 -2.42 -23.31
N GLY A 277 -5.28 -3.28 -23.33
CA GLY A 277 -5.41 -4.35 -24.34
C GLY A 277 -4.56 -5.58 -24.08
N GLN A 278 -3.78 -5.62 -23.01
CA GLN A 278 -3.02 -6.79 -22.59
C GLN A 278 -3.71 -7.53 -21.45
N VAL A 279 -3.54 -8.85 -21.39
CA VAL A 279 -4.02 -9.71 -20.32
C VAL A 279 -2.82 -10.32 -19.60
N TYR A 280 -2.75 -10.10 -18.31
CA TYR A 280 -1.79 -10.71 -17.39
C TYR A 280 -2.49 -11.84 -16.64
N SER A 281 -1.92 -13.03 -16.67
CA SER A 281 -2.52 -14.24 -16.09
C SER A 281 -1.50 -15.11 -15.36
N TRP A 282 -1.97 -15.93 -14.36
CA TRP A 282 -1.09 -16.80 -13.56
C TRP A 282 -1.76 -18.12 -13.10
#